data_af3360dbbea3575ec81c352245e57491
#
_entry.id   af3360dbbea3575ec81c352245e57491
#
_cell.length_a   1.000
_cell.length_b   1.000
_cell.length_c   1.000
_cell.angle_alpha   90.00
_cell.angle_beta   90.00
_cell.angle_gamma   90.00
#
_symmetry.space_group_name_H-M   'P 1'
#
loop_
_entity.id
_entity.type
_entity.pdbx_description
1 polymer ?
#
loop_
_entity_poly.entity_id
_entity_poly.type
_entity_poly.pdbx_seq_one_letter_code
_entity_poly.pdbx_strand_id
1 'polypeptide(L)' 'MPSYSPELIQAMRTVLDEMMTRIPFEQATPGIKAALAECILKAAADGQTSYDGLVAAASERIQSILSMLT' A
#
# COMPACT_ATOMS: atom_id res chain seq x y z
N MET A 1 -18.00 4.30 -11.87
CA MET A 1 -17.06 3.75 -10.90
C MET A 1 -15.89 3.08 -11.61
N PRO A 2 -14.66 3.34 -11.18
CA PRO A 2 -13.56 2.60 -11.77
C PRO A 2 -13.68 1.13 -11.39
N SER A 3 -13.59 0.27 -12.39
CA SER A 3 -13.57 -1.16 -12.16
C SER A 3 -12.11 -1.62 -12.23
N TYR A 4 -11.69 -2.36 -11.23
CA TYR A 4 -10.33 -2.88 -11.19
C TYR A 4 -10.33 -4.29 -11.78
N SER A 5 -9.35 -4.58 -12.63
CA SER A 5 -9.20 -5.92 -13.17
C SER A 5 -8.76 -6.89 -12.05
N PRO A 6 -9.04 -8.20 -12.20
CA PRO A 6 -8.57 -9.17 -11.22
C PRO A 6 -7.06 -9.14 -11.04
N GLU A 7 -6.31 -8.89 -12.10
CA GLU A 7 -4.85 -8.79 -12.05
C GLU A 7 -4.41 -7.61 -11.21
N LEU A 8 -5.10 -6.47 -11.34
CA LEU A 8 -4.78 -5.28 -10.56
C LEU A 8 -5.10 -5.52 -9.09
N ILE A 9 -6.24 -6.13 -8.78
CA ILE A 9 -6.61 -6.45 -7.40
C ILE A 9 -5.57 -7.37 -6.77
N GLN A 10 -5.11 -8.37 -7.53
CA GLN A 10 -4.08 -9.28 -7.05
C GLN A 10 -2.77 -8.54 -6.76
N ALA A 11 -2.36 -7.64 -7.66
CA ALA A 11 -1.18 -6.82 -7.46
C ALA A 11 -1.31 -5.94 -6.21
N MET A 12 -2.47 -5.33 -6.01
CA MET A 12 -2.73 -4.49 -4.84
C MET A 12 -2.60 -5.29 -3.55
N ARG A 13 -3.15 -6.50 -3.50
CA ARG A 13 -3.03 -7.37 -2.33
C ARG A 13 -1.60 -7.78 -2.07
N THR A 14 -0.88 -8.14 -3.12
CA THR A 14 0.52 -8.54 -3.00
C THR A 14 1.37 -7.39 -2.47
N VAL A 15 1.16 -6.19 -2.99
CA VAL A 15 1.89 -5.00 -2.52
C VAL A 15 1.58 -4.75 -1.04
N LEU A 16 0.31 -4.83 -0.65
CA LEU A 16 -0.06 -4.61 0.75
C LEU A 16 0.63 -5.63 1.67
N ASP A 17 0.60 -6.90 1.30
CA ASP A 17 1.22 -7.95 2.11
C ASP A 17 2.73 -7.75 2.21
N GLU A 18 3.39 -7.43 1.11
CA GLU A 18 4.83 -7.17 1.12
C GLU A 18 5.19 -5.96 1.97
N MET A 19 4.41 -4.90 1.87
CA MET A 19 4.68 -3.70 2.66
C MET A 19 4.48 -3.97 4.15
N MET A 20 3.49 -4.78 4.51
CA MET A 20 3.28 -5.14 5.91
C MET A 20 4.44 -5.94 6.48
N THR A 21 5.14 -6.73 5.66
CA THR A 21 6.32 -7.46 6.14
C THR A 21 7.52 -6.56 6.37
N ARG A 22 7.55 -5.38 5.76
CA ARG A 22 8.64 -4.41 5.94
C ARG A 22 8.47 -3.54 7.18
N ILE A 23 7.26 -3.49 7.73
CA ILE A 23 6.98 -2.69 8.92
C ILE A 23 7.39 -3.53 10.13
N PRO A 24 8.10 -2.95 11.13
CA PRO A 24 8.42 -3.68 12.35
C PRO A 24 7.16 -4.25 12.99
N PHE A 25 7.26 -5.46 13.50
CA PHE A 25 6.11 -6.19 14.06
C PHE A 25 5.33 -5.35 15.07
N GLU A 26 6.03 -4.62 15.93
CA GLU A 26 5.42 -3.78 16.94
C GLU A 26 4.58 -2.65 16.38
N GLN A 27 4.85 -2.25 15.13
CA GLN A 27 4.15 -1.14 14.46
C GLN A 27 3.18 -1.64 13.41
N ALA A 28 3.12 -2.95 13.16
CA ALA A 28 2.24 -3.53 12.14
C ALA A 28 0.83 -3.71 12.69
N THR A 29 0.16 -2.59 12.96
CA THR A 29 -1.19 -2.57 13.53
C THR A 29 -2.25 -2.56 12.43
N PRO A 30 -3.51 -2.92 12.77
CA PRO A 30 -4.61 -2.79 11.80
C PRO A 30 -4.78 -1.37 11.26
N GLY A 31 -4.51 -0.35 12.08
CA GLY A 31 -4.57 1.04 11.63
C GLY A 31 -3.54 1.35 10.56
N ILE A 32 -2.32 0.86 10.72
CA ILE A 32 -1.26 1.01 9.72
C ILE A 32 -1.64 0.28 8.43
N LYS A 33 -2.16 -0.94 8.56
CA LYS A 33 -2.60 -1.72 7.41
C LYS A 33 -3.70 -0.99 6.63
N ALA A 34 -4.66 -0.42 7.34
CA ALA A 34 -5.74 0.34 6.71
C ALA A 34 -5.20 1.57 5.97
N ALA A 35 -4.26 2.28 6.57
CA ALA A 35 -3.65 3.46 5.94
C ALA A 35 -2.91 3.08 4.66
N LEU A 36 -2.18 1.96 4.67
CA LEU A 36 -1.50 1.47 3.47
C LEU A 36 -2.50 1.04 2.40
N ALA A 37 -3.56 0.34 2.79
CA ALA A 37 -4.59 -0.08 1.85
C ALA A 37 -5.24 1.12 1.17
N GLU A 38 -5.55 2.18 1.92
CA GLU A 38 -6.10 3.41 1.35
C GLU A 38 -5.12 4.05 0.37
N CYS A 39 -3.84 4.08 0.71
CA CYS A 39 -2.82 4.63 -0.17
C CYS A 39 -2.74 3.87 -1.49
N ILE A 40 -2.76 2.54 -1.41
CA ILE A 40 -2.70 1.69 -2.60
C ILE A 40 -3.95 1.88 -3.46
N LEU A 41 -5.13 1.93 -2.83
CA LEU A 41 -6.39 2.17 -3.55
C LEU A 41 -6.37 3.52 -4.25
N LYS A 42 -5.90 4.55 -3.57
CA LYS A 42 -5.82 5.89 -4.15
C LYS A 42 -4.84 5.92 -5.32
N ALA A 43 -3.69 5.29 -5.17
CA ALA A 43 -2.71 5.22 -6.25
C ALA A 43 -3.28 4.52 -7.47
N ALA A 44 -4.01 3.42 -7.28
CA ALA A 44 -4.66 2.71 -8.37
C ALA A 44 -5.72 3.57 -9.05
N ALA A 45 -6.50 4.32 -8.26
CA ALA A 45 -7.52 5.23 -8.79
C ALA A 45 -6.88 6.37 -9.58
N ASP A 46 -5.67 6.80 -9.21
CA ASP A 46 -4.93 7.87 -9.89
C ASP A 46 -4.19 7.35 -11.14
N GLY A 47 -4.32 6.08 -11.46
CA GLY A 47 -3.74 5.52 -12.68
C GLY A 47 -2.52 4.64 -12.48
N GLN A 48 -2.08 4.42 -11.24
CA GLN A 48 -0.96 3.52 -10.97
C GLN A 48 -1.46 2.08 -11.01
N THR A 49 -1.41 1.49 -12.19
CA THR A 49 -1.94 0.14 -12.39
C THR A 49 -0.85 -0.92 -12.49
N SER A 50 0.42 -0.52 -12.39
CA SER A 50 1.54 -1.45 -12.41
C SER A 50 1.95 -1.81 -10.98
N TYR A 51 2.50 -3.01 -10.81
CA TYR A 51 3.05 -3.45 -9.53
C TYR A 51 4.09 -2.47 -9.01
N ASP A 52 5.03 -2.06 -9.87
CA ASP A 52 6.11 -1.14 -9.47
C ASP A 52 5.57 0.21 -9.02
N GLY A 53 4.56 0.74 -9.69
CA GLY A 53 3.94 2.01 -9.31
C GLY A 53 3.26 1.92 -7.96
N LEU A 54 2.58 0.80 -7.69
CA LEU A 54 1.92 0.58 -6.40
C LEU A 54 2.94 0.42 -5.28
N VAL A 55 4.04 -0.30 -5.54
CA VAL A 55 5.13 -0.44 -4.56
C VAL A 55 5.74 0.91 -4.23
N ALA A 56 5.99 1.74 -5.23
CA ALA A 56 6.56 3.07 -5.02
C ALA A 56 5.65 3.93 -4.14
N ALA A 57 4.35 3.96 -4.43
CA ALA A 57 3.39 4.73 -3.64
C ALA A 57 3.32 4.23 -2.19
N ALA A 58 3.26 2.91 -2.01
CA ALA A 58 3.21 2.33 -0.67
C ALA A 58 4.49 2.58 0.11
N SER A 59 5.65 2.51 -0.55
CA SER A 59 6.95 2.74 0.09
C SER A 59 7.05 4.17 0.62
N GLU A 60 6.61 5.15 -0.16
CA GLU A 60 6.57 6.53 0.29
C GLU A 60 5.68 6.70 1.52
N ARG A 61 4.53 6.05 1.52
CA ARG A 61 3.60 6.13 2.65
C ARG A 61 4.20 5.51 3.90
N ILE A 62 4.89 4.37 3.77
CA ILE A 62 5.57 3.74 4.90
C ILE A 62 6.61 4.66 5.50
N GLN A 63 7.43 5.32 4.68
CA GLN A 63 8.44 6.24 5.17
C GLN A 63 7.81 7.39 5.94
N SER A 64 6.70 7.93 5.44
CA SER A 64 5.98 9.00 6.14
C SER A 64 5.45 8.52 7.48
N ILE A 65 4.85 7.34 7.51
CA ILE A 65 4.30 6.78 8.75
C ILE A 65 5.40 6.54 9.78
N LEU A 66 6.51 5.91 9.36
CA LEU A 66 7.61 5.61 10.27
C LEU A 66 8.27 6.88 10.80
N SER A 67 8.36 7.92 9.96
CA SER A 67 8.88 9.21 10.39
C SER A 67 8.01 9.85 11.48
N MET A 68 6.69 9.67 11.40
CA MET A 68 5.78 10.20 12.41
C MET A 68 5.85 9.43 13.71
N LEU A 69 6.29 8.16 13.68
CA LEU A 69 6.38 7.33 14.88
C LEU A 69 7.71 7.46 15.61
N THR A 70 8.68 8.07 14.96
CA THR A 70 9.98 8.34 15.59
C THR A 70 10.10 9.81 15.91
#